data_9a767e20a4586f4b18d3ab0436867834
#
_entry.id   9a767e20a4586f4b18d3ab0436867834
#
_cell.length_a   1.000
_cell.length_b   1.000
_cell.length_c   1.000
_cell.angle_alpha   90.00
_cell.angle_beta   90.00
_cell.angle_gamma   90.00
#
_symmetry.space_group_name_H-M   'P 1'
#
loop_
_entity.id
_entity.type
_entity.pdbx_description
1 polymer ?
#
loop_
_entity_poly.entity_id
_entity_poly.type
_entity_poly.pdbx_seq_one_letter_code
_entity_poly.pdbx_strand_id
1 'polypeptide(L)'
;MELEQQIKEAGADKAPRITPDHIKSKVLGTYFFTGLDGAASVLPDLATIKNQEVQSLSLLTFCVLILENGFTVTGESACASPENFNEEIGRKIAYENAIDKVWLLEGYLLKQNLHEQAQSQEMLKGFLENNECEGGGCKI
;
A
#
# COMPACT_ATOMS: atom_id res chain seq x y z
N MET A 1 20.84 13.04 -1.40
CA MET A 1 20.97 11.66 -1.89
C MET A 1 19.67 10.92 -1.65
N GLU A 2 19.11 10.35 -2.68
CA GLU A 2 17.87 9.62 -2.54
C GLU A 2 18.07 8.34 -1.72
N LEU A 3 17.06 7.94 -0.99
CA LEU A 3 17.10 6.77 -0.09
C LEU A 3 17.52 5.50 -0.83
N GLU A 4 17.02 5.28 -2.04
CA GLU A 4 17.37 4.09 -2.84
C GLU A 4 18.87 4.04 -3.16
N GLN A 5 19.46 5.19 -3.46
CA GLN A 5 20.90 5.27 -3.70
C GLN A 5 21.69 4.98 -2.43
N GLN A 6 21.25 5.50 -1.30
CA GLN A 6 21.87 5.21 0.00
C GLN A 6 21.80 3.72 0.34
N ILE A 7 20.68 3.08 0.06
CA ILE A 7 20.51 1.64 0.28
C ILE A 7 21.51 0.84 -0.55
N LYS A 8 21.66 1.18 -1.84
CA LYS A 8 22.61 0.50 -2.74
C LYS A 8 24.06 0.70 -2.29
N GLU A 9 24.42 1.93 -1.94
CA GLU A 9 25.76 2.26 -1.49
C GLU A 9 26.13 1.55 -0.17
N ALA A 10 25.14 1.39 0.71
CA ALA A 10 25.34 0.66 1.96
C ALA A 10 25.31 -0.85 1.79
N GLY A 11 25.01 -1.36 0.60
CA GLY A 11 24.88 -2.80 0.36
C GLY A 11 23.65 -3.41 1.02
N ALA A 12 22.63 -2.62 1.28
CA ALA A 12 21.41 -3.05 1.97
C ALA A 12 20.33 -3.57 1.00
N ASP A 13 20.74 -3.93 -0.22
CA ASP A 13 19.86 -4.45 -1.26
C ASP A 13 20.15 -5.91 -1.63
N LYS A 14 20.88 -6.63 -0.81
CA LYS A 14 21.32 -8.01 -1.09
C LYS A 14 20.21 -9.04 -0.93
N ALA A 15 19.29 -8.81 -0.01
CA ALA A 15 18.15 -9.70 0.22
C ALA A 15 16.90 -9.12 -0.45
N PRO A 16 15.85 -9.93 -0.67
CA PRO A 16 14.58 -9.44 -1.19
C PRO A 16 14.02 -8.31 -0.33
N ARG A 17 13.55 -7.26 -0.98
CA ARG A 17 12.96 -6.09 -0.33
C ARG A 17 11.94 -5.42 -1.23
N ILE A 18 11.11 -4.58 -0.63
CA ILE A 18 10.13 -3.78 -1.38
C ILE A 18 10.80 -2.48 -1.82
N THR A 19 10.63 -2.12 -3.08
CA THR A 19 11.15 -0.89 -3.67
C THR A 19 10.02 0.05 -4.07
N PRO A 20 10.29 1.36 -4.27
CA PRO A 20 9.28 2.28 -4.79
C PRO A 20 8.69 1.83 -6.13
N ASP A 21 9.51 1.28 -7.02
CA ASP A 21 9.03 0.78 -8.31
C ASP A 21 8.09 -0.41 -8.13
N HIS A 22 8.39 -1.30 -7.19
CA HIS A 22 7.51 -2.41 -6.86
C HIS A 22 6.14 -1.90 -6.39
N ILE A 23 6.12 -0.90 -5.50
CA ILE A 23 4.87 -0.30 -5.01
C ILE A 23 4.05 0.26 -6.16
N LYS A 24 4.68 1.02 -7.06
CA LYS A 24 4.00 1.59 -8.22
C LYS A 24 3.43 0.50 -9.13
N SER A 25 4.14 -0.61 -9.29
CA SER A 25 3.69 -1.73 -10.12
C SER A 25 2.44 -2.42 -9.59
N LYS A 26 2.15 -2.29 -8.29
CA LYS A 26 0.99 -2.90 -7.66
C LYS A 26 -0.27 -2.05 -7.79
N VAL A 27 -0.15 -0.78 -8.16
CA VAL A 27 -1.30 0.13 -8.28
C VAL A 27 -1.87 0.03 -9.70
N LEU A 28 -3.09 -0.50 -9.80
CA LEU A 28 -3.82 -0.62 -11.07
C LEU A 28 -4.51 0.69 -11.43
N GLY A 29 -5.09 1.38 -10.46
CA GLY A 29 -5.82 2.63 -10.69
C GLY A 29 -5.71 3.57 -9.51
N THR A 30 -5.75 4.87 -9.81
CA THR A 30 -5.69 5.96 -8.84
C THR A 30 -6.82 6.94 -9.11
N TYR A 31 -7.62 7.23 -8.10
CA TYR A 31 -8.77 8.13 -8.23
C TYR A 31 -8.76 9.15 -7.11
N PHE A 32 -9.13 10.39 -7.45
CA PHE A 32 -9.22 11.48 -6.48
C PHE A 32 -10.60 12.11 -6.53
N PHE A 33 -11.10 12.47 -5.37
CA PHE A 33 -12.32 13.27 -5.25
C PHE A 33 -12.31 13.97 -3.89
N THR A 34 -13.12 15.02 -3.78
CA THR A 34 -13.28 15.73 -2.51
C THR A 34 -14.48 15.18 -1.74
N GLY A 35 -14.55 15.50 -0.45
CA GLY A 35 -15.74 15.19 0.34
C GLY A 35 -17.00 15.82 -0.24
N LEU A 36 -16.86 17.02 -0.83
CA LEU A 36 -17.98 17.68 -1.50
C LEU A 36 -18.45 16.92 -2.74
N ASP A 37 -17.53 16.43 -3.56
CA ASP A 37 -17.88 15.61 -4.72
C ASP A 37 -18.70 14.39 -4.32
N GLY A 38 -18.30 13.69 -3.26
CA GLY A 38 -19.00 12.53 -2.76
C GLY A 38 -20.39 12.88 -2.21
N ALA A 39 -20.48 13.92 -1.40
CA ALA A 39 -21.75 14.35 -0.81
C ALA A 39 -22.72 14.82 -1.89
N ALA A 40 -22.22 15.60 -2.86
CA ALA A 40 -23.06 16.11 -3.95
C ALA A 40 -23.65 15.00 -4.81
N SER A 41 -22.92 13.90 -4.98
CA SER A 41 -23.37 12.79 -5.82
C SER A 41 -24.51 11.99 -5.22
N VAL A 42 -24.68 12.01 -3.89
CA VAL A 42 -25.68 11.18 -3.20
C VAL A 42 -26.84 11.99 -2.64
N LEU A 43 -26.75 13.33 -2.62
CA LEU A 43 -27.82 14.18 -2.11
C LEU A 43 -28.82 14.50 -3.22
N PRO A 44 -30.15 14.38 -2.94
CA PRO A 44 -31.17 14.73 -3.93
C PRO A 44 -31.25 16.23 -4.19
N ASP A 45 -30.83 17.07 -3.25
CA ASP A 45 -30.85 18.52 -3.38
C ASP A 45 -29.63 19.12 -2.67
N LEU A 46 -28.74 19.76 -3.42
CA LEU A 46 -27.55 20.44 -2.89
C LEU A 46 -27.90 21.60 -1.95
N ALA A 47 -29.10 22.17 -2.09
CA ALA A 47 -29.53 23.24 -1.20
C ALA A 47 -29.71 22.80 0.25
N THR A 48 -29.75 21.50 0.53
CA THR A 48 -29.82 20.97 1.89
C THR A 48 -28.49 21.04 2.64
N ILE A 49 -27.38 21.24 1.93
CA ILE A 49 -26.06 21.36 2.54
C ILE A 49 -25.85 22.80 3.01
N LYS A 50 -25.46 22.98 4.26
CA LYS A 50 -25.12 24.31 4.79
C LYS A 50 -23.80 24.80 4.23
N ASN A 51 -23.64 26.12 4.08
CA ASN A 51 -22.41 26.72 3.55
C ASN A 51 -21.16 26.29 4.29
N GLN A 52 -21.25 26.16 5.62
CA GLN A 52 -20.13 25.72 6.45
C GLN A 52 -19.73 24.26 6.13
N GLU A 53 -20.72 23.41 5.89
CA GLU A 53 -20.47 22.01 5.52
C GLU A 53 -19.86 21.92 4.11
N VAL A 54 -20.34 22.71 3.16
CA VAL A 54 -19.79 22.79 1.80
C VAL A 54 -18.31 23.15 1.87
N GLN A 55 -17.97 24.16 2.67
CA GLN A 55 -16.58 24.58 2.83
C GLN A 55 -15.71 23.47 3.41
N SER A 56 -16.17 22.86 4.49
CA SER A 56 -15.42 21.76 5.13
C SER A 56 -15.22 20.57 4.19
N LEU A 57 -16.25 20.18 3.47
CA LEU A 57 -16.20 19.06 2.54
C LEU A 57 -15.28 19.34 1.35
N SER A 58 -15.20 20.61 0.90
CA SER A 58 -14.33 21.00 -0.20
C SER A 58 -12.85 20.98 0.17
N LEU A 59 -12.53 21.04 1.46
CA LEU A 59 -11.15 21.01 1.96
C LEU A 59 -10.63 19.59 2.22
N LEU A 60 -11.48 18.57 2.06
CA LEU A 60 -11.17 17.18 2.33
C LEU A 60 -10.99 16.46 0.99
N THR A 61 -9.79 15.93 0.77
CA THR A 61 -9.45 15.21 -0.46
C THR A 61 -9.24 13.75 -0.16
N PHE A 62 -9.82 12.88 -0.98
CA PHE A 62 -9.62 11.44 -0.91
C PHE A 62 -8.83 10.94 -2.10
N CYS A 63 -7.97 9.97 -1.84
CA CYS A 63 -7.33 9.16 -2.86
C CYS A 63 -7.78 7.72 -2.69
N VAL A 64 -8.21 7.08 -3.77
CA VAL A 64 -8.53 5.66 -3.78
C VAL A 64 -7.56 4.98 -4.73
N LEU A 65 -6.83 4.00 -4.22
CA LEU A 65 -5.96 3.14 -5.01
C LEU A 65 -6.64 1.79 -5.17
N ILE A 66 -6.61 1.28 -6.39
CA ILE A 66 -7.03 -0.09 -6.67
C ILE A 66 -5.77 -0.87 -6.99
N LEU A 67 -5.50 -1.91 -6.22
CA LEU A 67 -4.33 -2.75 -6.42
C LEU A 67 -4.61 -3.84 -7.46
N GLU A 68 -3.57 -4.45 -7.98
CA GLU A 68 -3.70 -5.42 -9.07
C GLU A 68 -4.58 -6.63 -8.73
N ASN A 69 -4.68 -6.99 -7.46
CA ASN A 69 -5.53 -8.09 -7.00
C ASN A 69 -6.97 -7.64 -6.67
N GLY A 70 -7.30 -6.36 -6.91
CA GLY A 70 -8.61 -5.81 -6.61
C GLY A 70 -8.77 -5.24 -5.21
N PHE A 71 -7.75 -5.35 -4.36
CA PHE A 71 -7.81 -4.73 -3.02
C PHE A 71 -7.79 -3.22 -3.14
N THR A 72 -8.56 -2.52 -2.31
CA THR A 72 -8.65 -1.07 -2.33
C THR A 72 -7.96 -0.46 -1.11
N VAL A 73 -7.29 0.65 -1.35
CA VAL A 73 -6.58 1.41 -0.30
C VAL A 73 -6.96 2.88 -0.46
N THR A 74 -7.20 3.54 0.66
CA THR A 74 -7.58 4.96 0.65
C THR A 74 -6.59 5.79 1.45
N GLY A 75 -6.47 7.05 1.07
CA GLY A 75 -5.73 8.06 1.81
C GLY A 75 -6.47 9.37 1.76
N GLU A 76 -6.37 10.15 2.81
CA GLU A 76 -7.08 11.42 2.96
C GLU A 76 -6.11 12.57 3.21
N SER A 77 -6.53 13.77 2.83
CA SER A 77 -5.88 15.03 3.15
C SER A 77 -6.94 16.03 3.55
N ALA A 78 -6.77 16.69 4.68
CA ALA A 78 -7.69 17.70 5.16
C ALA A 78 -6.93 18.99 5.41
N CYS A 79 -7.39 20.10 4.81
CA CYS A 79 -6.81 21.41 5.04
C CYS A 79 -7.64 22.16 6.10
N ALA A 80 -6.95 22.81 7.04
CA ALA A 80 -7.62 23.48 8.13
C ALA A 80 -8.26 24.82 7.71
N SER A 81 -7.70 25.48 6.70
CA SER A 81 -8.14 26.83 6.30
C SER A 81 -8.27 26.93 4.79
N PRO A 82 -9.37 27.52 4.29
CA PRO A 82 -9.58 27.70 2.86
C PRO A 82 -8.47 28.48 2.16
N GLU A 83 -7.90 29.46 2.86
CA GLU A 83 -6.84 30.32 2.33
C GLU A 83 -5.55 29.53 2.01
N ASN A 84 -5.33 28.44 2.73
CA ASN A 84 -4.16 27.59 2.55
C ASN A 84 -4.43 26.40 1.63
N PHE A 85 -5.64 26.23 1.16
CA PHE A 85 -6.01 25.06 0.36
C PHE A 85 -5.44 25.17 -1.05
N ASN A 86 -4.79 24.10 -1.46
CA ASN A 86 -4.33 23.90 -2.82
C ASN A 86 -4.72 22.47 -3.22
N GLU A 87 -5.50 22.37 -4.29
CA GLU A 87 -6.06 21.10 -4.75
C GLU A 87 -4.98 20.08 -5.11
N GLU A 88 -3.92 20.55 -5.78
CA GLU A 88 -2.82 19.70 -6.20
C GLU A 88 -2.03 19.16 -5.00
N ILE A 89 -1.77 20.02 -4.02
CA ILE A 89 -1.09 19.61 -2.79
C ILE A 89 -1.97 18.64 -1.99
N GLY A 90 -3.26 18.90 -1.92
CA GLY A 90 -4.21 18.00 -1.26
C GLY A 90 -4.21 16.60 -1.86
N ARG A 91 -4.21 16.51 -3.19
CA ARG A 91 -4.10 15.23 -3.90
C ARG A 91 -2.80 14.51 -3.60
N LYS A 92 -1.70 15.25 -3.61
CA LYS A 92 -0.37 14.69 -3.34
C LYS A 92 -0.31 14.09 -1.94
N ILE A 93 -0.78 14.81 -0.94
CA ILE A 93 -0.80 14.32 0.45
C ILE A 93 -1.72 13.09 0.59
N ALA A 94 -2.91 13.14 0.01
CA ALA A 94 -3.85 12.02 0.03
C ALA A 94 -3.23 10.78 -0.64
N TYR A 95 -2.55 10.96 -1.77
CA TYR A 95 -1.85 9.90 -2.47
C TYR A 95 -0.73 9.31 -1.61
N GLU A 96 0.10 10.14 -1.02
CA GLU A 96 1.20 9.67 -0.16
C GLU A 96 0.67 8.87 1.03
N ASN A 97 -0.43 9.33 1.64
CA ASN A 97 -1.06 8.62 2.75
C ASN A 97 -1.63 7.25 2.32
N ALA A 98 -2.18 7.17 1.12
CA ALA A 98 -2.65 5.89 0.57
C ALA A 98 -1.47 4.96 0.25
N ILE A 99 -0.42 5.49 -0.37
CA ILE A 99 0.79 4.72 -0.73
C ILE A 99 1.48 4.17 0.52
N ASP A 100 1.51 4.90 1.61
CA ASP A 100 2.09 4.41 2.87
C ASP A 100 1.41 3.12 3.33
N LYS A 101 0.11 3.02 3.13
CA LYS A 101 -0.65 1.79 3.44
C LYS A 101 -0.26 0.64 2.52
N VAL A 102 0.01 0.92 1.24
CA VAL A 102 0.47 -0.10 0.28
C VAL A 102 1.83 -0.64 0.70
N TRP A 103 2.74 0.24 1.15
CA TRP A 103 4.03 -0.18 1.69
C TRP A 103 3.87 -1.17 2.83
N LEU A 104 2.96 -0.90 3.75
CA LEU A 104 2.71 -1.78 4.90
C LEU A 104 2.18 -3.13 4.44
N LEU A 105 1.23 -3.15 3.51
CA LEU A 105 0.64 -4.37 2.97
C LEU A 105 1.67 -5.21 2.22
N GLU A 106 2.45 -4.59 1.35
CA GLU A 106 3.47 -5.29 0.57
C GLU A 106 4.61 -5.77 1.44
N GLY A 107 4.99 -5.00 2.45
CA GLY A 107 6.01 -5.41 3.42
C GLY A 107 5.57 -6.65 4.19
N TYR A 108 4.34 -6.67 4.66
CA TYR A 108 3.78 -7.84 5.33
C TYR A 108 3.73 -9.05 4.39
N LEU A 109 3.27 -8.84 3.15
CA LEU A 109 3.20 -9.90 2.16
C LEU A 109 4.59 -10.50 1.87
N LEU A 110 5.59 -9.65 1.70
CA LEU A 110 6.97 -10.12 1.51
C LEU A 110 7.42 -10.97 2.69
N LYS A 111 7.21 -10.50 3.90
CA LYS A 111 7.60 -11.24 5.10
C LYS A 111 6.87 -12.58 5.20
N GLN A 112 5.58 -12.59 4.87
CA GLN A 112 4.78 -13.83 4.88
C GLN A 112 5.29 -14.83 3.84
N ASN A 113 5.61 -14.35 2.63
CA ASN A 113 6.15 -15.20 1.58
C ASN A 113 7.51 -15.80 1.97
N LEU A 114 8.38 -14.99 2.56
CA LEU A 114 9.68 -15.46 3.05
C LEU A 114 9.52 -16.50 4.16
N HIS A 115 8.57 -16.30 5.06
CA HIS A 115 8.26 -17.23 6.13
C HIS A 115 7.79 -18.58 5.57
N GLU A 116 6.88 -18.56 4.62
CA GLU A 116 6.34 -19.76 3.97
C GLU A 116 7.42 -20.52 3.20
N GLN A 117 8.31 -19.78 2.51
CA GLN A 117 9.43 -20.39 1.81
C GLN A 117 10.39 -21.09 2.78
N ALA A 118 10.70 -20.46 3.90
CA ALA A 118 11.54 -21.05 4.92
C ALA A 118 10.94 -22.33 5.51
N GLN A 119 9.62 -22.32 5.78
CA GLN A 119 8.92 -23.50 6.25
C GLN A 119 8.94 -24.62 5.22
N SER A 120 8.71 -24.31 3.94
CA SER A 120 8.73 -25.28 2.86
C SER A 120 10.12 -25.91 2.71
N GLN A 121 11.17 -25.12 2.81
CA GLN A 121 12.55 -25.59 2.74
C GLN A 121 12.87 -26.54 3.91
N GLU A 122 12.42 -26.19 5.11
CA GLU A 122 12.61 -27.03 6.29
C GLU A 122 11.87 -28.36 6.16
N MET A 123 10.63 -28.33 5.70
CA MET A 123 9.83 -29.53 5.45
C MET A 123 10.48 -30.43 4.40
N LEU A 124 10.95 -29.83 3.31
CA LEU A 124 11.63 -30.57 2.24
C LEU A 124 12.92 -31.21 2.75
N LYS A 125 13.69 -30.48 3.52
CA LYS A 125 14.93 -31.00 4.13
C LYS A 125 14.64 -32.20 5.03
N GLY A 126 13.63 -32.09 5.89
CA GLY A 126 13.20 -33.18 6.74
C GLY A 126 12.74 -34.42 5.97
N PHE A 127 11.99 -34.18 4.90
CA PHE A 127 11.52 -35.24 4.00
C PHE A 127 12.68 -35.96 3.32
N LEU A 128 13.65 -35.21 2.80
CA LEU A 128 14.84 -35.80 2.15
C LEU A 128 15.70 -36.58 3.13
N GLU A 129 15.88 -36.07 4.34
CA GLU A 129 16.63 -36.80 5.39
C GLU A 129 15.94 -38.12 5.75
N ASN A 130 14.62 -38.14 5.88
CA ASN A 130 13.86 -39.36 6.12
C ASN A 130 13.95 -40.34 4.96
N ASN A 131 13.88 -39.85 3.72
CA ASN A 131 14.00 -40.70 2.55
C ASN A 131 15.39 -41.29 2.40
N GLU A 132 16.43 -40.53 2.72
CA GLU A 132 17.78 -41.08 2.73
C GLU A 132 17.91 -42.22 3.75
N CYS A 133 17.33 -42.07 4.93
CA CYS A 133 17.29 -43.10 5.92
C CYS A 133 16.51 -44.33 5.45
N GLU A 134 15.39 -44.15 4.80
CA GLU A 134 14.55 -45.24 4.28
C GLU A 134 15.18 -45.93 3.08
N GLY A 135 15.86 -45.16 2.22
CA GLY A 135 16.44 -45.69 0.99
C GLY A 135 17.87 -46.26 1.13
N GLY A 136 18.52 -46.00 2.25
CA GLY A 136 19.92 -46.31 2.39
C GLY A 136 20.24 -47.14 3.61
N GLY A 137 21.41 -46.84 4.19
CA GLY A 137 21.93 -47.56 5.29
C GLY A 137 21.25 -47.39 6.64
N CYS A 138 20.23 -46.57 6.72
CA CYS A 138 19.46 -46.37 7.95
C CYS A 138 18.52 -47.53 8.24
N LYS A 139 18.26 -48.33 7.26
CA LYS A 139 17.51 -49.58 7.47
C LYS A 139 18.44 -50.65 8.02
N ILE A 140 18.17 -50.99 9.13
CA ILE A 140 18.95 -52.02 9.77
C ILE A 140 18.07 -53.18 10.12
#